data_dc8a8e061d3421060706a047307fd9d6
#
_entry.id   dc8a8e061d3421060706a047307fd9d6
#
_cell.length_a   1.000
_cell.length_b   1.000
_cell.length_c   1.000
_cell.angle_alpha   90.00
_cell.angle_beta   90.00
_cell.angle_gamma   90.00
#
_symmetry.space_group_name_H-M   'P 1'
#
loop_
_entity.id
_entity.type
_entity.pdbx_description
1 polymer ?
#
loop_
_entity_poly.entity_id
_entity_poly.type
_entity_poly.pdbx_seq_one_letter_code
_entity_poly.pdbx_strand_id
1 'polypeptide(L)'
;MNLALPDTYNAATTFVDENIAAGRGKRTAIYYQDEKFTYQDVFEKVNRTGNALKELGVEIEHRVLLALPDSPEFAFSFFGAIKIGAVPIPTNPWMSANDYEYLINDSRARAIIVHESVLPEVDKINTRFLKHLIVVGKSTGKALSYESLIAKASDKLAAEATNSDDVCFWGYTSGSTGSPKGAVHLQHDMITITDLFVKPVLGMNENDICFSASKLFFAYGLGNSLYFPFRFGASTVLWPDRPDPEKILQVIDKYHPTFFFSVPTLYARLLRVEKKYDLSSLRICLSSGEPLPPALFHQWENRFGGELLDVVGSTEATHDFLANRPGRAKPGSSGEVTPAFEAKIVDEEGREVPIGEVGNLMVKGDANAPYYWNKHEQTKRMMQGEWLKTGDTYYRDAEGYYWYCGRSDDMLKVGGLWVSPIEIENALMEHPSVLEAAVIGDHDADGLLKPKAYVLLKNEFKPTDALKTELQSHVKSTLAPYKYPRWVEFVDDLPKTVTGKIQRFRLRAQ
;
A
#
# COMPACT_ATOMS: atom_id res chain seq x y z
N MET A 1 9.66 -2.75 20.28
CA MET A 1 11.14 -2.82 20.38
C MET A 1 11.71 -1.67 19.57
N ASN A 2 12.54 -0.83 20.15
CA ASN A 2 13.18 0.25 19.40
C ASN A 2 14.51 -0.26 18.85
N LEU A 3 14.80 0.05 17.60
CA LEU A 3 16.13 -0.20 17.03
C LEU A 3 17.12 0.83 17.58
N ALA A 4 18.26 0.37 18.08
CA ALA A 4 19.35 1.27 18.45
C ALA A 4 20.08 1.73 17.19
N LEU A 5 19.67 2.84 16.62
CA LEU A 5 20.35 3.47 15.50
C LEU A 5 21.32 4.56 16.00
N PRO A 6 22.39 4.85 15.26
CA PRO A 6 23.25 6.00 15.57
C PRO A 6 22.50 7.31 15.31
N ASP A 7 22.82 8.36 16.06
CA ASP A 7 22.23 9.69 15.86
C ASP A 7 22.43 10.19 14.42
N THR A 8 23.61 10.00 13.87
CA THR A 8 23.88 10.26 12.44
C THR A 8 23.53 9.04 11.63
N TYR A 9 22.46 9.12 10.87
CA TYR A 9 21.93 8.02 10.07
C TYR A 9 21.29 8.54 8.78
N ASN A 10 21.63 7.90 7.66
CA ASN A 10 21.00 8.16 6.36
C ASN A 10 20.48 6.85 5.78
N ALA A 11 19.20 6.75 5.55
CA ALA A 11 18.57 5.50 5.13
C ALA A 11 19.14 4.95 3.81
N ALA A 12 19.58 5.81 2.87
CA ALA A 12 20.18 5.33 1.63
C ALA A 12 21.45 4.51 1.87
N THR A 13 22.20 4.76 2.95
CA THR A 13 23.40 3.94 3.27
C THR A 13 23.01 2.51 3.60
N THR A 14 21.94 2.31 4.37
CA THR A 14 21.47 0.98 4.77
C THR A 14 20.95 0.17 3.58
N PHE A 15 20.18 0.80 2.68
CA PHE A 15 19.54 0.08 1.58
C PHE A 15 20.41 -0.03 0.32
N VAL A 16 21.41 0.84 0.15
CA VAL A 16 22.25 0.88 -1.03
C VAL A 16 23.71 0.56 -0.70
N ASP A 17 24.38 1.37 0.13
CA ASP A 17 25.83 1.27 0.37
C ASP A 17 26.22 -0.01 1.12
N GLU A 18 25.43 -0.44 2.11
CA GLU A 18 25.67 -1.68 2.86
C GLU A 18 25.67 -2.92 1.95
N ASN A 19 24.95 -2.92 0.82
CA ASN A 19 25.00 -4.02 -0.13
C ASN A 19 26.37 -4.15 -0.79
N ILE A 20 27.04 -3.02 -1.06
CA ILE A 20 28.39 -3.01 -1.59
C ILE A 20 29.40 -3.43 -0.52
N ALA A 21 29.28 -2.87 0.68
CA ALA A 21 30.13 -3.21 1.82
C ALA A 21 30.04 -4.70 2.21
N ALA A 22 28.84 -5.30 2.05
CA ALA A 22 28.60 -6.72 2.29
C ALA A 22 29.05 -7.64 1.12
N GLY A 23 29.70 -7.10 0.10
CA GLY A 23 30.19 -7.88 -1.04
C GLY A 23 29.10 -8.32 -2.05
N ARG A 24 27.89 -7.78 -1.96
CA ARG A 24 26.77 -8.12 -2.83
C ARG A 24 26.73 -7.35 -4.16
N GLY A 25 27.74 -6.54 -4.47
CA GLY A 25 27.80 -5.67 -5.65
C GLY A 25 27.49 -6.36 -6.99
N LYS A 26 27.88 -7.63 -7.16
CA LYS A 26 27.63 -8.40 -8.39
C LYS A 26 26.26 -9.10 -8.45
N ARG A 27 25.51 -9.12 -7.35
CA ARG A 27 24.17 -9.73 -7.33
C ARG A 27 23.17 -8.84 -8.08
N THR A 28 22.21 -9.45 -8.76
CA THR A 28 21.11 -8.72 -9.38
C THR A 28 20.24 -8.09 -8.29
N ALA A 29 20.08 -6.77 -8.34
CA ALA A 29 19.16 -6.03 -7.48
C ALA A 29 17.79 -5.86 -8.15
N ILE A 30 17.78 -5.50 -9.44
CA ILE A 30 16.55 -5.19 -10.19
C ILE A 30 16.51 -5.99 -11.48
N TYR A 31 15.38 -6.64 -11.72
CA TYR A 31 14.95 -7.13 -13.04
C TYR A 31 13.95 -6.13 -13.62
N TYR A 32 14.20 -5.64 -14.81
CA TYR A 32 13.34 -4.69 -15.49
C TYR A 32 13.25 -5.01 -16.98
N GLN A 33 12.09 -5.48 -17.44
CA GLN A 33 11.91 -5.95 -18.81
C GLN A 33 12.96 -7.03 -19.17
N ASP A 34 13.85 -6.77 -20.12
CA ASP A 34 14.92 -7.69 -20.50
C ASP A 34 16.29 -7.31 -19.91
N GLU A 35 16.32 -6.28 -19.07
CA GLU A 35 17.53 -5.77 -18.43
C GLU A 35 17.66 -6.27 -16.99
N LYS A 36 18.90 -6.28 -16.51
CA LYS A 36 19.26 -6.60 -15.12
C LYS A 36 20.22 -5.53 -14.60
N PHE A 37 19.93 -5.03 -13.42
CA PHE A 37 20.80 -4.10 -12.73
C PHE A 37 21.35 -4.79 -11.48
N THR A 38 22.66 -4.77 -11.33
CA THR A 38 23.33 -5.28 -10.13
C THR A 38 23.25 -4.24 -9.00
N TYR A 39 23.57 -4.66 -7.78
CA TYR A 39 23.69 -3.71 -6.67
C TYR A 39 24.78 -2.66 -6.93
N GLN A 40 25.85 -3.01 -7.68
CA GLN A 40 26.86 -2.04 -8.09
C GLN A 40 26.30 -1.00 -9.05
N ASP A 41 25.49 -1.42 -10.04
CA ASP A 41 24.81 -0.49 -10.96
C ASP A 41 23.86 0.44 -10.19
N VAL A 42 23.08 -0.10 -9.25
CA VAL A 42 22.20 0.69 -8.39
C VAL A 42 22.99 1.71 -7.59
N PHE A 43 24.07 1.30 -6.92
CA PHE A 43 24.93 2.19 -6.14
C PHE A 43 25.47 3.35 -6.98
N GLU A 44 26.04 3.06 -8.16
CA GLU A 44 26.58 4.09 -9.05
C GLU A 44 25.50 5.05 -9.57
N LYS A 45 24.36 4.51 -9.97
CA LYS A 45 23.24 5.33 -10.49
C LYS A 45 22.60 6.19 -9.38
N VAL A 46 22.46 5.68 -8.16
CA VAL A 46 22.02 6.44 -6.99
C VAL A 46 22.99 7.60 -6.71
N ASN A 47 24.28 7.35 -6.72
CA ASN A 47 25.30 8.38 -6.50
C ASN A 47 25.27 9.46 -7.60
N ARG A 48 25.17 9.06 -8.88
CA ARG A 48 25.06 9.99 -10.00
C ARG A 48 23.78 10.83 -9.92
N THR A 49 22.65 10.23 -9.54
CA THR A 49 21.38 10.95 -9.38
C THR A 49 21.46 11.96 -8.23
N GLY A 50 22.00 11.55 -7.08
CA GLY A 50 22.21 12.44 -5.94
C GLY A 50 23.13 13.63 -6.30
N ASN A 51 24.25 13.37 -6.96
CA ASN A 51 25.17 14.43 -7.43
C ASN A 51 24.49 15.38 -8.44
N ALA A 52 23.75 14.83 -9.41
CA ALA A 52 23.00 15.65 -10.37
C ALA A 52 21.99 16.57 -9.69
N LEU A 53 21.26 16.08 -8.67
CA LEU A 53 20.35 16.89 -7.87
C LEU A 53 21.11 17.98 -7.08
N LYS A 54 22.26 17.68 -6.48
CA LYS A 54 23.12 18.68 -5.79
C LYS A 54 23.60 19.77 -6.74
N GLU A 55 24.03 19.41 -7.93
CA GLU A 55 24.45 20.38 -8.97
C GLU A 55 23.31 21.30 -9.40
N LEU A 56 22.06 20.85 -9.32
CA LEU A 56 20.86 21.68 -9.55
C LEU A 56 20.45 22.51 -8.31
N GLY A 57 21.21 22.47 -7.22
CA GLY A 57 20.91 23.21 -5.99
C GLY A 57 19.76 22.60 -5.19
N VAL A 58 19.56 21.29 -5.30
CA VAL A 58 18.72 20.54 -4.36
C VAL A 58 19.54 20.25 -3.11
N GLU A 59 19.02 20.66 -1.96
CA GLU A 59 19.69 20.63 -0.66
C GLU A 59 18.89 19.75 0.31
N ILE A 60 19.41 19.58 1.52
CA ILE A 60 18.73 18.89 2.63
C ILE A 60 17.31 19.44 2.82
N GLU A 61 16.35 18.56 3.09
CA GLU A 61 14.91 18.85 3.25
C GLU A 61 14.20 19.43 2.00
N HIS A 62 14.88 19.68 0.90
CA HIS A 62 14.19 20.01 -0.34
C HIS A 62 13.38 18.80 -0.84
N ARG A 63 12.10 19.01 -1.18
CA ARG A 63 11.22 17.97 -1.71
C ARG A 63 11.45 17.76 -3.20
N VAL A 64 11.48 16.48 -3.60
CA VAL A 64 11.63 16.03 -4.98
C VAL A 64 10.46 15.09 -5.30
N LEU A 65 9.50 15.52 -6.12
CA LEU A 65 8.43 14.63 -6.58
C LEU A 65 8.95 13.62 -7.58
N LEU A 66 8.49 12.36 -7.47
CA LEU A 66 8.83 11.27 -8.38
C LEU A 66 7.58 10.76 -9.06
N ALA A 67 7.27 11.29 -10.26
CA ALA A 67 6.14 10.85 -11.08
C ALA A 67 6.62 9.88 -12.17
N LEU A 68 7.10 8.72 -11.70
CA LEU A 68 7.71 7.67 -12.51
C LEU A 68 6.91 6.36 -12.39
N PRO A 69 6.81 5.55 -13.45
CA PRO A 69 6.36 4.17 -13.33
C PRO A 69 7.36 3.37 -12.50
N ASP A 70 7.03 2.10 -12.21
CA ASP A 70 7.96 1.18 -11.56
C ASP A 70 9.12 0.90 -12.53
N SER A 71 10.23 1.61 -12.32
CA SER A 71 11.41 1.56 -13.16
C SER A 71 12.69 1.69 -12.31
N PRO A 72 13.86 1.33 -12.86
CA PRO A 72 15.13 1.55 -12.18
C PRO A 72 15.39 3.00 -11.80
N GLU A 73 14.98 3.94 -12.66
CA GLU A 73 15.13 5.39 -12.43
C GLU A 73 14.34 5.87 -11.21
N PHE A 74 13.20 5.22 -10.90
CA PHE A 74 12.49 5.47 -9.66
C PHE A 74 13.36 5.13 -8.45
N ALA A 75 13.95 3.94 -8.44
CA ALA A 75 14.84 3.49 -7.34
C ALA A 75 16.06 4.41 -7.19
N PHE A 76 16.70 4.76 -8.32
CA PHE A 76 17.86 5.65 -8.32
C PHE A 76 17.51 7.05 -7.83
N SER A 77 16.36 7.57 -8.21
CA SER A 77 15.89 8.90 -7.80
C SER A 77 15.45 8.92 -6.33
N PHE A 78 14.78 7.89 -5.86
CA PHE A 78 14.34 7.78 -4.48
C PHE A 78 15.54 7.77 -3.52
N PHE A 79 16.45 6.83 -3.69
CA PHE A 79 17.63 6.75 -2.81
C PHE A 79 18.66 7.85 -3.09
N GLY A 80 18.77 8.34 -4.34
CA GLY A 80 19.65 9.46 -4.66
C GLY A 80 19.25 10.76 -3.95
N ALA A 81 17.93 11.03 -3.86
CA ALA A 81 17.41 12.15 -3.09
C ALA A 81 17.67 11.97 -1.58
N ILE A 82 17.34 10.80 -1.01
CA ILE A 82 17.58 10.50 0.41
C ILE A 82 19.08 10.64 0.75
N LYS A 83 19.95 10.15 -0.12
CA LYS A 83 21.39 10.18 0.12
C LYS A 83 21.97 11.59 0.30
N ILE A 84 21.36 12.59 -0.32
CA ILE A 84 21.74 14.00 -0.16
C ILE A 84 20.91 14.74 0.89
N GLY A 85 20.11 14.03 1.70
CA GLY A 85 19.20 14.59 2.70
C GLY A 85 17.97 15.28 2.12
N ALA A 86 17.72 15.17 0.80
CA ALA A 86 16.47 15.64 0.18
C ALA A 86 15.35 14.61 0.40
N VAL A 87 14.11 15.06 0.25
CA VAL A 87 12.90 14.30 0.59
C VAL A 87 12.16 13.89 -0.68
N PRO A 88 12.33 12.65 -1.17
CA PRO A 88 11.55 12.15 -2.30
C PRO A 88 10.09 11.96 -1.92
N ILE A 89 9.19 12.26 -2.87
CA ILE A 89 7.75 12.10 -2.75
C ILE A 89 7.27 11.23 -3.90
N PRO A 90 7.14 9.90 -3.69
CA PRO A 90 6.51 9.00 -4.64
C PRO A 90 5.14 9.48 -5.06
N THR A 91 4.90 9.59 -6.35
CA THR A 91 3.69 10.20 -6.90
C THR A 91 3.17 9.37 -8.08
N ASN A 92 1.86 9.17 -8.13
CA ASN A 92 1.23 8.39 -9.21
C ASN A 92 1.48 9.06 -10.59
N PRO A 93 2.08 8.36 -11.56
CA PRO A 93 2.37 8.91 -12.88
C PRO A 93 1.14 9.03 -13.79
N TRP A 94 -0.04 8.63 -13.33
CA TRP A 94 -1.29 8.69 -14.10
C TRP A 94 -2.28 9.75 -13.57
N MET A 95 -1.78 10.76 -12.89
CA MET A 95 -2.57 11.87 -12.36
C MET A 95 -2.86 12.93 -13.42
N SER A 96 -3.87 13.77 -13.16
CA SER A 96 -4.18 14.94 -13.98
C SER A 96 -3.25 16.11 -13.66
N ALA A 97 -3.22 17.12 -14.55
CA ALA A 97 -2.49 18.36 -14.34
C ALA A 97 -2.85 19.05 -13.00
N ASN A 98 -4.14 19.08 -12.64
CA ASN A 98 -4.61 19.70 -11.39
C ASN A 98 -4.08 18.96 -10.16
N ASP A 99 -3.98 17.63 -10.20
CA ASP A 99 -3.42 16.85 -9.10
C ASP A 99 -1.94 17.17 -8.93
N TYR A 100 -1.16 17.21 -10.03
CA TYR A 100 0.26 17.58 -9.95
C TYR A 100 0.45 19.01 -9.46
N GLU A 101 -0.35 19.98 -9.93
CA GLU A 101 -0.29 21.35 -9.46
C GLU A 101 -0.51 21.44 -7.95
N TYR A 102 -1.53 20.70 -7.45
CA TYR A 102 -1.79 20.61 -6.01
C TYR A 102 -0.59 20.04 -5.26
N LEU A 103 -0.10 18.85 -5.66
CA LEU A 103 0.99 18.18 -4.94
C LEU A 103 2.29 18.98 -4.94
N ILE A 104 2.66 19.59 -6.07
CA ILE A 104 3.88 20.42 -6.18
C ILE A 104 3.77 21.64 -5.29
N ASN A 105 2.63 22.32 -5.28
CA ASN A 105 2.44 23.54 -4.48
C ASN A 105 2.27 23.23 -2.99
N ASP A 106 1.54 22.18 -2.61
CA ASP A 106 1.36 21.75 -1.22
C ASP A 106 2.71 21.30 -0.62
N SER A 107 3.46 20.45 -1.31
CA SER A 107 4.77 19.97 -0.87
C SER A 107 5.87 21.02 -0.96
N ARG A 108 5.66 22.12 -1.70
CA ARG A 108 6.68 23.11 -2.04
C ARG A 108 7.89 22.46 -2.72
N ALA A 109 7.63 21.49 -3.62
CA ALA A 109 8.68 20.74 -4.28
C ALA A 109 9.65 21.64 -5.06
N ARG A 110 10.96 21.40 -4.89
CA ARG A 110 12.03 22.09 -5.58
C ARG A 110 12.27 21.53 -6.97
N ALA A 111 12.14 20.20 -7.11
CA ALA A 111 12.29 19.48 -8.36
C ALA A 111 11.18 18.43 -8.51
N ILE A 112 10.89 18.08 -9.75
CA ILE A 112 10.09 16.93 -10.11
C ILE A 112 10.84 16.10 -11.14
N ILE A 113 10.87 14.78 -10.94
CA ILE A 113 11.38 13.81 -11.91
C ILE A 113 10.18 13.05 -12.46
N VAL A 114 9.98 13.12 -13.77
CA VAL A 114 8.81 12.55 -14.45
C VAL A 114 9.24 11.60 -15.57
N HIS A 115 8.42 10.61 -15.86
CA HIS A 115 8.53 9.87 -17.12
C HIS A 115 7.99 10.74 -18.28
N GLU A 116 8.51 10.56 -19.50
CA GLU A 116 8.10 11.34 -20.69
C GLU A 116 6.58 11.36 -20.91
N SER A 117 5.87 10.30 -20.56
CA SER A 117 4.39 10.22 -20.67
C SER A 117 3.64 11.20 -19.76
N VAL A 118 4.27 11.68 -18.70
CA VAL A 118 3.70 12.63 -17.72
C VAL A 118 3.91 14.08 -18.16
N LEU A 119 4.91 14.32 -18.99
CA LEU A 119 5.31 15.67 -19.42
C LEU A 119 4.14 16.53 -19.94
N PRO A 120 3.20 16.01 -20.77
CA PRO A 120 2.07 16.80 -21.25
C PRO A 120 1.13 17.32 -20.16
N GLU A 121 1.07 16.65 -19.00
CA GLU A 121 0.26 17.11 -17.88
C GLU A 121 1.01 18.16 -17.04
N VAL A 122 2.31 17.98 -16.85
CA VAL A 122 3.13 18.89 -16.03
C VAL A 122 3.41 20.22 -16.77
N ASP A 123 3.50 20.22 -18.08
CA ASP A 123 3.68 21.45 -18.88
C ASP A 123 2.48 22.42 -18.83
N LYS A 124 1.29 21.93 -18.40
CA LYS A 124 0.06 22.74 -18.30
C LYS A 124 -0.07 23.51 -16.99
N ILE A 125 0.76 23.20 -16.00
CA ILE A 125 0.57 23.68 -14.64
C ILE A 125 1.38 24.94 -14.32
N ASN A 126 0.85 25.74 -13.39
CA ASN A 126 1.55 26.89 -12.84
C ASN A 126 2.01 26.61 -11.40
N THR A 127 3.30 26.57 -11.18
CA THR A 127 3.89 26.22 -9.89
C THR A 127 4.74 27.35 -9.34
N ARG A 128 4.57 27.63 -8.03
CA ARG A 128 5.31 28.68 -7.34
C ARG A 128 6.73 28.24 -6.96
N PHE A 129 6.91 26.97 -6.58
CA PHE A 129 8.12 26.50 -5.91
C PHE A 129 9.06 25.72 -6.80
N LEU A 130 8.52 25.06 -7.83
CA LEU A 130 9.28 24.20 -8.73
C LEU A 130 10.36 25.00 -9.48
N LYS A 131 11.60 24.52 -9.45
CA LYS A 131 12.74 25.08 -10.17
C LYS A 131 13.22 24.18 -11.29
N HIS A 132 13.07 22.85 -11.12
CA HIS A 132 13.62 21.87 -12.05
C HIS A 132 12.56 20.84 -12.43
N LEU A 133 12.30 20.74 -13.72
CA LEU A 133 11.54 19.65 -14.34
C LEU A 133 12.56 18.74 -15.04
N ILE A 134 12.67 17.50 -14.55
CA ILE A 134 13.62 16.49 -15.03
C ILE A 134 12.81 15.37 -15.66
N VAL A 135 13.18 14.94 -16.87
CA VAL A 135 12.43 13.93 -17.63
C VAL A 135 13.28 12.72 -17.90
N VAL A 136 12.76 11.56 -17.55
CA VAL A 136 13.24 10.23 -17.95
C VAL A 136 12.63 9.91 -19.32
N GLY A 137 13.48 9.61 -20.30
CA GLY A 137 13.09 9.42 -21.69
C GLY A 137 13.23 10.70 -22.52
N LYS A 138 12.36 10.89 -23.48
CA LYS A 138 12.40 12.05 -24.39
C LYS A 138 12.05 13.34 -23.67
N SER A 139 13.03 14.22 -23.49
CA SER A 139 12.80 15.57 -22.97
C SER A 139 12.44 16.53 -24.12
N THR A 140 11.53 17.45 -23.85
CA THR A 140 11.12 18.53 -24.77
C THR A 140 11.07 19.88 -24.04
N GLY A 141 11.19 20.96 -24.79
CA GLY A 141 11.06 22.31 -24.25
C GLY A 141 12.18 22.69 -23.28
N LYS A 142 11.80 23.09 -22.04
CA LYS A 142 12.72 23.49 -20.98
C LYS A 142 13.06 22.38 -20.01
N ALA A 143 12.52 21.19 -20.22
CA ALA A 143 12.74 20.05 -19.33
C ALA A 143 14.19 19.52 -19.47
N LEU A 144 14.79 19.19 -18.35
CA LEU A 144 16.14 18.64 -18.29
C LEU A 144 16.08 17.12 -18.54
N SER A 145 16.98 16.59 -19.40
CA SER A 145 17.09 15.13 -19.57
C SER A 145 17.77 14.48 -18.37
N TYR A 146 17.09 13.52 -17.76
CA TYR A 146 17.63 12.72 -16.67
C TYR A 146 18.91 12.01 -17.07
N GLU A 147 18.92 11.34 -18.24
CA GLU A 147 20.06 10.59 -18.77
C GLU A 147 21.28 11.49 -18.98
N SER A 148 21.06 12.70 -19.50
CA SER A 148 22.13 13.68 -19.71
C SER A 148 22.72 14.21 -18.41
N LEU A 149 21.89 14.39 -17.39
CA LEU A 149 22.34 14.82 -16.05
C LEU A 149 23.18 13.74 -15.38
N ILE A 150 22.69 12.51 -15.30
CA ILE A 150 23.41 11.41 -14.62
C ILE A 150 24.66 10.96 -15.38
N ALA A 151 24.70 11.12 -16.70
CA ALA A 151 25.90 10.78 -17.50
C ALA A 151 27.10 11.69 -17.16
N LYS A 152 26.86 12.93 -16.77
CA LYS A 152 27.89 13.92 -16.41
C LYS A 152 28.27 13.86 -14.93
N ALA A 153 27.34 13.43 -14.07
CA ALA A 153 27.52 13.45 -12.63
C ALA A 153 28.50 12.35 -12.17
N SER A 154 29.22 12.61 -11.08
CA SER A 154 30.13 11.66 -10.45
C SER A 154 29.37 10.46 -9.86
N ASP A 155 29.96 9.28 -9.94
CA ASP A 155 29.50 8.04 -9.27
C ASP A 155 29.99 7.92 -7.81
N LYS A 156 30.68 8.92 -7.31
CA LYS A 156 31.15 9.00 -5.94
C LYS A 156 30.33 10.05 -5.18
N LEU A 157 29.61 9.63 -4.18
CA LEU A 157 28.80 10.49 -3.34
C LEU A 157 28.86 10.00 -1.89
N ALA A 158 29.34 10.85 -0.99
CA ALA A 158 29.16 10.62 0.44
C ALA A 158 27.72 10.96 0.82
N ALA A 159 27.12 10.10 1.65
CA ALA A 159 25.80 10.40 2.18
C ALA A 159 25.83 11.64 3.07
N GLU A 160 24.76 12.44 3.02
CA GLU A 160 24.56 13.57 3.93
C GLU A 160 24.47 13.05 5.36
N ALA A 161 25.02 13.81 6.31
CA ALA A 161 25.02 13.48 7.73
C ALA A 161 23.65 13.83 8.34
N THR A 162 22.60 13.17 7.90
CA THR A 162 21.26 13.29 8.45
C THR A 162 21.18 12.65 9.84
N ASN A 163 20.21 13.10 10.66
CA ASN A 163 19.85 12.44 11.90
C ASN A 163 18.83 11.32 11.61
N SER A 164 18.76 10.30 12.48
CA SER A 164 17.75 9.23 12.38
C SER A 164 16.31 9.76 12.39
N ASP A 165 16.09 10.91 13.01
CA ASP A 165 14.80 11.58 13.13
C ASP A 165 14.56 12.66 12.06
N ASP A 166 15.50 12.89 11.15
CA ASP A 166 15.28 13.78 10.01
C ASP A 166 14.24 13.22 9.06
N VAL A 167 13.53 14.11 8.36
CA VAL A 167 12.55 13.73 7.35
C VAL A 167 13.23 12.98 6.20
N CYS A 168 12.71 11.80 5.89
CA CYS A 168 13.26 10.91 4.86
C CYS A 168 12.47 10.97 3.56
N PHE A 169 11.17 10.72 3.62
CA PHE A 169 10.27 10.72 2.46
C PHE A 169 8.84 11.05 2.87
N TRP A 170 7.95 11.29 1.91
CA TRP A 170 6.51 11.43 2.17
C TRP A 170 5.71 10.46 1.34
N GLY A 171 4.58 10.01 1.90
CA GLY A 171 3.52 9.32 1.18
C GLY A 171 2.25 10.17 1.15
N TYR A 172 1.75 10.54 -0.03
CA TYR A 172 0.44 11.17 -0.12
C TYR A 172 -0.66 10.12 -0.02
N THR A 173 -1.63 10.36 0.88
CA THR A 173 -2.80 9.50 1.08
C THR A 173 -4.08 10.26 0.75
N SER A 174 -5.05 9.57 0.11
CA SER A 174 -6.38 10.12 -0.14
C SER A 174 -7.20 10.07 1.14
N GLY A 175 -7.54 11.22 1.69
CA GLY A 175 -8.47 11.29 2.82
C GLY A 175 -9.93 11.16 2.38
N SER A 176 -10.79 10.62 3.24
CA SER A 176 -12.26 10.59 3.05
C SER A 176 -12.89 12.00 2.96
N THR A 177 -12.15 13.04 3.28
CA THR A 177 -12.65 14.40 3.50
C THR A 177 -12.06 15.47 2.57
N GLY A 178 -11.45 15.13 1.43
CA GLY A 178 -10.95 16.15 0.49
C GLY A 178 -9.57 15.88 -0.12
N SER A 179 -8.75 16.93 -0.24
CA SER A 179 -7.44 16.88 -0.91
C SER A 179 -6.46 15.89 -0.26
N PRO A 180 -5.54 15.31 -1.04
CA PRO A 180 -4.50 14.41 -0.53
C PRO A 180 -3.67 15.04 0.60
N LYS A 181 -3.22 14.20 1.54
CA LYS A 181 -2.42 14.58 2.71
C LYS A 181 -1.07 13.89 2.64
N GLY A 182 0.03 14.64 2.79
CA GLY A 182 1.37 14.07 2.87
C GLY A 182 1.66 13.58 4.29
N ALA A 183 1.73 12.26 4.47
CA ALA A 183 2.26 11.65 5.68
C ALA A 183 3.79 11.73 5.63
N VAL A 184 4.39 12.33 6.65
CA VAL A 184 5.85 12.55 6.71
C VAL A 184 6.50 11.37 7.40
N HIS A 185 7.57 10.83 6.80
CA HIS A 185 8.33 9.69 7.32
C HIS A 185 9.77 10.06 7.60
N LEU A 186 10.34 9.45 8.64
CA LEU A 186 11.67 9.73 9.15
C LEU A 186 12.71 8.73 8.59
N GLN A 187 14.00 9.05 8.76
CA GLN A 187 15.09 8.23 8.24
C GLN A 187 15.06 6.80 8.80
N HIS A 188 14.61 6.60 10.04
CA HIS A 188 14.56 5.30 10.71
C HIS A 188 13.34 4.43 10.34
N ASP A 189 12.30 4.96 9.69
CA ASP A 189 11.02 4.24 9.51
C ASP A 189 11.19 2.96 8.67
N MET A 190 11.89 3.05 7.54
CA MET A 190 12.05 1.91 6.63
C MET A 190 12.86 0.76 7.28
N ILE A 191 13.92 1.06 8.01
CA ILE A 191 14.71 0.02 8.68
C ILE A 191 13.94 -0.60 9.85
N THR A 192 13.14 0.19 10.55
CA THR A 192 12.25 -0.32 11.62
C THR A 192 11.31 -1.38 11.08
N ILE A 193 10.65 -1.13 9.96
CA ILE A 193 9.76 -2.11 9.32
C ILE A 193 10.53 -3.35 8.86
N THR A 194 11.66 -3.16 8.19
CA THR A 194 12.39 -4.31 7.62
C THR A 194 12.97 -5.21 8.70
N ASP A 195 13.56 -4.65 9.74
CA ASP A 195 14.27 -5.42 10.77
C ASP A 195 13.33 -5.98 11.83
N LEU A 196 12.20 -5.31 12.12
CA LEU A 196 11.24 -5.77 13.13
C LEU A 196 10.05 -6.55 12.56
N PHE A 197 9.71 -6.39 11.27
CA PHE A 197 8.62 -7.13 10.65
C PHE A 197 9.11 -8.09 9.56
N VAL A 198 9.76 -7.59 8.50
CA VAL A 198 10.05 -8.41 7.32
C VAL A 198 11.00 -9.55 7.65
N LYS A 199 12.06 -9.27 8.39
CA LYS A 199 13.06 -10.26 8.80
C LYS A 199 12.46 -11.36 9.70
N PRO A 200 11.87 -11.04 10.87
CA PRO A 200 11.40 -12.06 11.82
C PRO A 200 10.10 -12.74 11.42
N VAL A 201 9.24 -12.10 10.63
CA VAL A 201 7.91 -12.63 10.29
C VAL A 201 7.91 -13.28 8.90
N LEU A 202 8.45 -12.61 7.89
CA LEU A 202 8.44 -13.11 6.51
C LEU A 202 9.70 -13.93 6.17
N GLY A 203 10.78 -13.79 6.96
CA GLY A 203 12.03 -14.52 6.75
C GLY A 203 12.69 -14.23 5.40
N MET A 204 12.57 -12.99 4.91
CA MET A 204 13.20 -12.58 3.66
C MET A 204 14.73 -12.61 3.77
N ASN A 205 15.37 -13.06 2.71
CA ASN A 205 16.83 -13.19 2.63
C ASN A 205 17.35 -12.90 1.21
N GLU A 206 18.66 -12.91 1.05
CA GLU A 206 19.32 -12.53 -0.21
C GLU A 206 19.01 -13.42 -1.43
N ASN A 207 18.39 -14.60 -1.27
CA ASN A 207 18.02 -15.50 -2.36
C ASN A 207 16.59 -15.26 -2.85
N ASP A 208 15.86 -14.37 -2.19
CA ASP A 208 14.49 -14.08 -2.56
C ASP A 208 14.41 -13.11 -3.76
N ILE A 209 13.33 -13.24 -4.52
CA ILE A 209 12.96 -12.32 -5.59
C ILE A 209 11.56 -11.80 -5.26
N CYS A 210 11.44 -10.49 -5.15
CA CYS A 210 10.17 -9.82 -4.88
C CYS A 210 9.49 -9.37 -6.16
N PHE A 211 8.18 -9.55 -6.24
CA PHE A 211 7.36 -8.94 -7.27
C PHE A 211 6.07 -8.38 -6.66
N SER A 212 5.78 -7.11 -6.89
CA SER A 212 4.56 -6.46 -6.43
C SER A 212 3.72 -5.95 -7.59
N ALA A 213 2.43 -6.28 -7.57
CA ALA A 213 1.45 -5.65 -8.45
C ALA A 213 1.05 -4.25 -7.95
N SER A 214 1.21 -3.97 -6.65
CA SER A 214 1.10 -2.62 -6.09
C SER A 214 2.32 -1.80 -6.47
N LYS A 215 2.10 -0.57 -6.93
CA LYS A 215 3.13 0.28 -7.54
C LYS A 215 3.99 1.01 -6.51
N LEU A 216 5.23 1.35 -6.90
CA LEU A 216 6.21 2.03 -6.05
C LEU A 216 5.74 3.38 -5.47
N PHE A 217 4.77 4.02 -6.09
CA PHE A 217 4.20 5.26 -5.54
C PHE A 217 3.18 5.06 -4.42
N PHE A 218 2.81 3.83 -4.09
CA PHE A 218 2.06 3.47 -2.89
C PHE A 218 3.00 2.96 -1.81
N ALA A 219 2.72 3.26 -0.53
CA ALA A 219 3.52 2.79 0.60
C ALA A 219 3.72 1.26 0.57
N TYR A 220 2.66 0.49 0.28
CA TYR A 220 2.71 -0.95 0.15
C TYR A 220 3.68 -1.42 -0.95
N GLY A 221 3.57 -0.87 -2.17
CA GLY A 221 4.45 -1.22 -3.28
C GLY A 221 5.89 -0.75 -3.08
N LEU A 222 6.08 0.40 -2.43
CA LEU A 222 7.39 0.96 -2.11
C LEU A 222 8.18 0.03 -1.19
N GLY A 223 7.54 -0.51 -0.15
CA GLY A 223 8.15 -1.52 0.71
C GLY A 223 8.47 -2.79 -0.04
N ASN A 224 7.43 -3.38 -0.61
CA ASN A 224 7.46 -4.70 -1.24
C ASN A 224 8.51 -4.84 -2.35
N SER A 225 8.66 -3.80 -3.18
CA SER A 225 9.51 -3.84 -4.39
C SER A 225 10.78 -3.01 -4.28
N LEU A 226 11.00 -2.28 -3.19
CA LEU A 226 12.18 -1.45 -3.09
C LEU A 226 12.95 -1.68 -1.78
N TYR A 227 12.49 -1.14 -0.65
CA TYR A 227 13.32 -1.19 0.54
C TYR A 227 13.31 -2.57 1.23
N PHE A 228 12.31 -3.44 1.06
CA PHE A 228 12.36 -4.81 1.56
C PHE A 228 13.47 -5.62 0.90
N PRO A 229 13.46 -5.84 -0.44
CA PRO A 229 14.52 -6.61 -1.07
C PRO A 229 15.90 -5.97 -0.86
N PHE A 230 16.02 -4.64 -0.92
CA PHE A 230 17.29 -3.96 -0.81
C PHE A 230 17.93 -4.09 0.59
N ARG A 231 17.12 -4.18 1.66
CA ARG A 231 17.62 -4.42 3.01
C ARG A 231 18.37 -5.75 3.13
N PHE A 232 17.90 -6.79 2.45
CA PHE A 232 18.40 -8.15 2.60
C PHE A 232 19.33 -8.61 1.47
N GLY A 233 19.59 -7.77 0.46
CA GLY A 233 20.35 -8.16 -0.72
C GLY A 233 19.60 -9.09 -1.66
N ALA A 234 18.27 -9.11 -1.57
CA ALA A 234 17.35 -9.81 -2.44
C ALA A 234 17.15 -9.06 -3.77
N SER A 235 16.48 -9.68 -4.73
CA SER A 235 16.16 -9.03 -6.01
C SER A 235 14.73 -8.55 -6.04
N THR A 236 14.43 -7.57 -6.90
CA THR A 236 13.07 -7.16 -7.21
C THR A 236 12.80 -7.20 -8.72
N VAL A 237 11.55 -7.50 -9.08
CA VAL A 237 11.06 -7.35 -10.45
C VAL A 237 10.22 -6.06 -10.50
N LEU A 238 10.65 -5.08 -11.29
CA LEU A 238 9.90 -3.86 -11.53
C LEU A 238 9.13 -3.98 -12.84
N TRP A 239 7.84 -3.64 -12.79
CA TRP A 239 6.94 -3.74 -13.92
C TRP A 239 6.22 -2.41 -14.15
N PRO A 240 6.47 -1.69 -15.28
CA PRO A 240 6.02 -0.31 -15.47
C PRO A 240 4.52 -0.19 -15.76
N ASP A 241 3.90 -1.21 -16.37
CA ASP A 241 2.51 -1.16 -16.81
C ASP A 241 1.50 -1.24 -15.67
N ARG A 242 0.25 -0.85 -15.97
CA ARG A 242 -0.88 -1.10 -15.08
C ARG A 242 -1.09 -2.60 -14.88
N PRO A 243 -1.51 -3.02 -13.66
CA PRO A 243 -1.72 -4.45 -13.37
C PRO A 243 -2.79 -5.06 -14.29
N ASP A 244 -2.37 -5.98 -15.13
CA ASP A 244 -3.21 -6.84 -15.96
C ASP A 244 -3.01 -8.29 -15.53
N PRO A 245 -4.08 -9.07 -15.28
CA PRO A 245 -3.95 -10.41 -14.70
C PRO A 245 -3.08 -11.36 -15.53
N GLU A 246 -3.25 -11.38 -16.84
CA GLU A 246 -2.46 -12.30 -17.68
C GLU A 246 -0.99 -11.89 -17.73
N LYS A 247 -0.71 -10.60 -17.85
CA LYS A 247 0.66 -10.07 -17.83
C LYS A 247 1.35 -10.32 -16.49
N ILE A 248 0.63 -10.18 -15.38
CA ILE A 248 1.17 -10.49 -14.04
C ILE A 248 1.59 -11.97 -13.95
N LEU A 249 0.75 -12.88 -14.42
CA LEU A 249 1.09 -14.31 -14.44
C LEU A 249 2.29 -14.61 -15.37
N GLN A 250 2.39 -13.92 -16.52
CA GLN A 250 3.56 -14.01 -17.40
C GLN A 250 4.85 -13.52 -16.72
N VAL A 251 4.77 -12.45 -15.93
CA VAL A 251 5.91 -11.93 -15.17
C VAL A 251 6.35 -12.93 -14.09
N ILE A 252 5.40 -13.56 -13.38
CA ILE A 252 5.71 -14.60 -12.39
C ILE A 252 6.37 -15.79 -13.05
N ASP A 253 5.80 -16.28 -14.16
CA ASP A 253 6.32 -17.41 -14.94
C ASP A 253 7.72 -17.14 -15.53
N LYS A 254 8.00 -15.87 -15.91
CA LYS A 254 9.30 -15.47 -16.50
C LYS A 254 10.42 -15.31 -15.47
N TYR A 255 10.12 -14.68 -14.33
CA TYR A 255 11.16 -14.27 -13.38
C TYR A 255 11.21 -15.14 -12.12
N HIS A 256 10.25 -16.02 -11.94
CA HIS A 256 10.16 -16.94 -10.80
C HIS A 256 10.35 -16.24 -9.44
N PRO A 257 9.55 -15.19 -9.13
CA PRO A 257 9.63 -14.53 -7.81
C PRO A 257 9.27 -15.53 -6.71
N THR A 258 9.88 -15.32 -5.52
CA THR A 258 9.58 -16.10 -4.31
C THR A 258 8.55 -15.40 -3.42
N PHE A 259 8.42 -14.07 -3.57
CA PHE A 259 7.42 -13.23 -2.94
C PHE A 259 6.54 -12.55 -3.99
N PHE A 260 5.23 -12.65 -3.82
CA PHE A 260 4.27 -11.91 -4.62
C PHE A 260 3.34 -11.08 -3.73
N PHE A 261 3.26 -9.79 -4.03
CA PHE A 261 2.47 -8.83 -3.26
C PHE A 261 1.35 -8.26 -4.13
N SER A 262 0.11 -8.34 -3.63
CA SER A 262 -1.03 -7.85 -4.39
C SER A 262 -2.20 -7.43 -3.47
N VAL A 263 -3.35 -7.22 -4.07
CA VAL A 263 -4.61 -6.88 -3.41
C VAL A 263 -5.67 -7.94 -3.70
N PRO A 264 -6.68 -8.15 -2.82
CA PRO A 264 -7.71 -9.17 -3.00
C PRO A 264 -8.39 -9.14 -4.37
N THR A 265 -8.76 -7.95 -4.83
CA THR A 265 -9.40 -7.77 -6.15
C THR A 265 -8.54 -8.32 -7.30
N LEU A 266 -7.21 -8.14 -7.25
CA LEU A 266 -6.34 -8.68 -8.29
C LEU A 266 -6.14 -10.19 -8.14
N TYR A 267 -6.00 -10.71 -6.92
CA TYR A 267 -5.97 -12.16 -6.67
C TYR A 267 -7.21 -12.86 -7.26
N ALA A 268 -8.41 -12.31 -7.04
CA ALA A 268 -9.65 -12.82 -7.62
C ALA A 268 -9.64 -12.81 -9.16
N ARG A 269 -9.04 -11.78 -9.79
CA ARG A 269 -8.89 -11.71 -11.25
C ARG A 269 -7.86 -12.70 -11.78
N LEU A 270 -6.74 -12.92 -11.08
CA LEU A 270 -5.72 -13.92 -11.42
C LEU A 270 -6.31 -15.35 -11.43
N LEU A 271 -7.19 -15.65 -10.47
CA LEU A 271 -7.90 -16.93 -10.40
C LEU A 271 -8.84 -17.19 -11.60
N ARG A 272 -9.22 -16.17 -12.35
CA ARG A 272 -10.10 -16.33 -13.54
C ARG A 272 -9.33 -16.58 -14.84
N VAL A 273 -8.01 -16.40 -14.84
CA VAL A 273 -7.19 -16.64 -16.02
C VAL A 273 -7.10 -18.16 -16.26
N GLU A 274 -7.63 -18.64 -17.38
CA GLU A 274 -7.69 -20.08 -17.70
C GLU A 274 -6.33 -20.66 -18.12
N LYS A 275 -5.51 -19.83 -18.80
CA LYS A 275 -4.18 -20.23 -19.23
C LYS A 275 -3.29 -20.58 -18.04
N LYS A 276 -2.54 -21.67 -18.19
CA LYS A 276 -1.63 -22.15 -17.14
C LYS A 276 -0.29 -21.44 -17.23
N TYR A 277 0.21 -21.04 -16.08
CA TYR A 277 1.52 -20.46 -15.85
C TYR A 277 2.19 -21.18 -14.69
N ASP A 278 3.52 -21.19 -14.65
CA ASP A 278 4.26 -21.77 -13.53
C ASP A 278 4.41 -20.74 -12.40
N LEU A 279 3.74 -21.01 -11.29
CA LEU A 279 3.79 -20.21 -10.06
C LEU A 279 4.50 -20.97 -8.92
N SER A 280 5.15 -22.10 -9.21
CA SER A 280 5.77 -22.97 -8.20
C SER A 280 6.91 -22.32 -7.41
N SER A 281 7.47 -21.22 -7.93
CA SER A 281 8.50 -20.42 -7.24
C SER A 281 7.96 -19.62 -6.07
N LEU A 282 6.64 -19.33 -6.04
CA LEU A 282 6.03 -18.51 -5.01
C LEU A 282 6.05 -19.21 -3.66
N ARG A 283 6.83 -18.69 -2.74
CA ARG A 283 6.93 -19.16 -1.36
C ARG A 283 5.89 -18.49 -0.47
N ILE A 284 5.75 -17.18 -0.61
CA ILE A 284 4.82 -16.35 0.16
C ILE A 284 4.11 -15.36 -0.77
N CYS A 285 2.79 -15.35 -0.67
CA CYS A 285 1.94 -14.33 -1.29
C CYS A 285 1.34 -13.45 -0.20
N LEU A 286 1.40 -12.13 -0.36
CA LEU A 286 0.81 -11.19 0.59
C LEU A 286 -0.33 -10.42 -0.07
N SER A 287 -1.42 -10.27 0.68
CA SER A 287 -2.60 -9.49 0.31
C SER A 287 -2.79 -8.34 1.29
N SER A 288 -2.95 -7.11 0.81
CA SER A 288 -3.19 -5.93 1.63
C SER A 288 -4.11 -4.92 0.96
N GLY A 289 -4.48 -3.88 1.69
CA GLY A 289 -5.25 -2.75 1.18
C GLY A 289 -6.77 -2.92 1.18
N GLU A 290 -7.27 -4.15 1.19
CA GLU A 290 -8.66 -4.54 1.31
C GLU A 290 -8.74 -5.80 2.18
N PRO A 291 -9.88 -6.08 2.87
CA PRO A 291 -10.05 -7.34 3.58
C PRO A 291 -9.97 -8.53 2.62
N LEU A 292 -9.22 -9.56 2.99
CA LEU A 292 -9.12 -10.80 2.21
C LEU A 292 -10.28 -11.75 2.55
N PRO A 293 -11.23 -12.02 1.63
CA PRO A 293 -12.30 -12.95 1.89
C PRO A 293 -11.77 -14.37 2.12
N PRO A 294 -12.28 -15.13 3.12
CA PRO A 294 -11.87 -16.51 3.37
C PRO A 294 -11.99 -17.42 2.14
N ALA A 295 -13.07 -17.23 1.35
CA ALA A 295 -13.29 -18.00 0.13
C ALA A 295 -12.16 -17.78 -0.90
N LEU A 296 -11.66 -16.55 -1.03
CA LEU A 296 -10.57 -16.20 -1.94
C LEU A 296 -9.24 -16.81 -1.47
N PHE A 297 -8.98 -16.78 -0.17
CA PHE A 297 -7.84 -17.45 0.45
C PHE A 297 -7.79 -18.95 0.06
N HIS A 298 -8.88 -19.68 0.29
CA HIS A 298 -8.94 -21.11 -0.02
C HIS A 298 -8.87 -21.41 -1.54
N GLN A 299 -9.47 -20.55 -2.38
CA GLN A 299 -9.38 -20.71 -3.83
C GLN A 299 -7.94 -20.55 -4.34
N TRP A 300 -7.20 -19.60 -3.76
CA TRP A 300 -5.79 -19.39 -4.11
C TRP A 300 -4.92 -20.60 -3.74
N GLU A 301 -5.00 -21.05 -2.49
CA GLU A 301 -4.26 -22.23 -2.02
C GLU A 301 -4.56 -23.49 -2.85
N ASN A 302 -5.84 -23.74 -3.11
CA ASN A 302 -6.25 -24.91 -3.89
C ASN A 302 -5.75 -24.89 -5.33
N ARG A 303 -5.62 -23.71 -5.93
CA ARG A 303 -5.22 -23.60 -7.34
C ARG A 303 -3.71 -23.52 -7.53
N PHE A 304 -3.01 -22.77 -6.70
CA PHE A 304 -1.60 -22.43 -6.89
C PHE A 304 -0.67 -22.97 -5.80
N GLY A 305 -1.20 -23.43 -4.67
CA GLY A 305 -0.44 -24.08 -3.60
C GLY A 305 0.46 -23.14 -2.78
N GLY A 306 0.51 -21.85 -3.12
CA GLY A 306 1.29 -20.87 -2.37
C GLY A 306 0.52 -20.33 -1.16
N GLU A 307 1.19 -20.11 -0.05
CA GLU A 307 0.58 -19.55 1.16
C GLU A 307 0.20 -18.08 0.95
N LEU A 308 -1.07 -17.74 1.15
CA LEU A 308 -1.60 -16.39 1.00
C LEU A 308 -1.82 -15.76 2.38
N LEU A 309 -1.08 -14.70 2.68
CA LEU A 309 -1.13 -14.01 3.98
C LEU A 309 -1.88 -12.69 3.83
N ASP A 310 -2.94 -12.49 4.61
CA ASP A 310 -3.56 -11.18 4.76
C ASP A 310 -2.75 -10.33 5.72
N VAL A 311 -2.42 -9.10 5.31
CA VAL A 311 -1.65 -8.13 6.08
C VAL A 311 -2.31 -6.75 6.00
N VAL A 312 -2.17 -5.96 7.04
CA VAL A 312 -2.81 -4.65 7.13
C VAL A 312 -1.82 -3.59 7.57
N GLY A 313 -1.77 -2.55 6.77
CA GLY A 313 -0.96 -1.38 7.01
C GLY A 313 -1.62 -0.09 6.52
N SER A 314 -0.93 0.99 6.68
CA SER A 314 -1.35 2.28 6.14
C SER A 314 -0.14 3.11 5.74
N THR A 315 -0.37 4.13 4.93
CA THR A 315 0.67 5.09 4.58
C THR A 315 1.25 5.75 5.84
N GLU A 316 0.40 6.03 6.82
CA GLU A 316 0.76 6.67 8.08
C GLU A 316 1.61 5.80 9.01
N ALA A 317 1.59 4.47 8.82
CA ALA A 317 2.41 3.53 9.58
C ALA A 317 3.61 2.99 8.77
N THR A 318 3.98 3.67 7.70
CA THR A 318 5.01 3.26 6.75
C THR A 318 4.64 1.97 6.00
N HIS A 319 4.19 0.93 6.70
CA HIS A 319 3.80 -0.37 6.12
C HIS A 319 2.84 -1.13 7.04
N ASP A 320 2.97 -2.47 7.11
CA ASP A 320 2.02 -3.35 7.78
C ASP A 320 2.25 -3.45 9.29
N PHE A 321 1.20 -3.19 10.07
CA PHE A 321 1.16 -3.29 11.52
C PHE A 321 0.44 -4.55 12.03
N LEU A 322 -0.43 -5.16 11.22
CA LEU A 322 -1.00 -6.50 11.44
C LEU A 322 -0.60 -7.43 10.31
N ALA A 323 -0.32 -8.68 10.62
CA ALA A 323 0.02 -9.68 9.61
C ALA A 323 -0.36 -11.10 10.05
N ASN A 324 -0.93 -11.87 9.15
CA ASN A 324 -0.88 -13.33 9.25
C ASN A 324 0.56 -13.80 9.12
N ARG A 325 0.87 -14.94 9.71
CA ARG A 325 2.23 -15.48 9.71
C ARG A 325 2.31 -16.79 8.93
N PRO A 326 3.44 -17.04 8.25
CA PRO A 326 3.64 -18.30 7.55
C PRO A 326 3.38 -19.52 8.45
N GLY A 327 2.66 -20.51 7.93
CA GLY A 327 2.32 -21.76 8.62
C GLY A 327 1.20 -21.66 9.65
N ARG A 328 0.62 -20.46 9.89
CA ARG A 328 -0.49 -20.26 10.83
C ARG A 328 -1.43 -19.12 10.45
N ALA A 329 -1.59 -18.91 9.16
CA ALA A 329 -2.56 -17.95 8.65
C ALA A 329 -3.99 -18.37 9.04
N LYS A 330 -4.81 -17.42 9.48
CA LYS A 330 -6.20 -17.63 9.85
C LYS A 330 -7.10 -16.89 8.85
N PRO A 331 -7.77 -17.63 7.94
CA PRO A 331 -8.55 -17.00 6.86
C PRO A 331 -9.61 -16.04 7.40
N GLY A 332 -9.68 -14.83 6.83
CA GLY A 332 -10.59 -13.77 7.25
C GLY A 332 -10.11 -12.91 8.42
N SER A 333 -9.03 -13.29 9.11
CA SER A 333 -8.38 -12.43 10.08
C SER A 333 -7.28 -11.60 9.41
N SER A 334 -7.01 -10.42 9.97
CA SER A 334 -5.85 -9.60 9.60
C SER A 334 -4.55 -10.04 10.28
N GLY A 335 -4.57 -11.19 10.98
CA GLY A 335 -3.43 -11.75 11.68
C GLY A 335 -3.20 -11.14 13.06
N GLU A 336 -1.94 -11.17 13.49
CA GLU A 336 -1.44 -10.67 14.76
C GLU A 336 -0.68 -9.35 14.59
N VAL A 337 -0.45 -8.63 15.68
CA VAL A 337 0.41 -7.44 15.66
C VAL A 337 1.84 -7.81 15.23
N THR A 338 2.40 -7.06 14.31
CA THR A 338 3.80 -7.25 13.90
C THR A 338 4.75 -6.74 14.99
N PRO A 339 5.95 -7.29 15.11
CA PRO A 339 6.89 -6.88 16.16
C PRO A 339 7.36 -5.42 16.10
N ALA A 340 7.09 -4.72 14.99
CA ALA A 340 7.37 -3.29 14.82
C ALA A 340 6.36 -2.39 15.57
N PHE A 341 5.22 -2.95 16.02
CA PHE A 341 4.11 -2.19 16.59
C PHE A 341 3.56 -2.80 17.88
N GLU A 342 2.87 -1.95 18.64
CA GLU A 342 1.88 -2.31 19.64
C GLU A 342 0.50 -1.97 19.08
N ALA A 343 -0.55 -2.70 19.50
CA ALA A 343 -1.91 -2.40 19.09
C ALA A 343 -2.89 -2.55 20.25
N LYS A 344 -3.89 -1.67 20.28
CA LYS A 344 -5.03 -1.75 21.20
C LYS A 344 -6.32 -1.41 20.48
N ILE A 345 -7.41 -1.91 21.02
CA ILE A 345 -8.76 -1.61 20.55
C ILE A 345 -9.47 -0.80 21.63
N VAL A 346 -10.02 0.36 21.27
CA VAL A 346 -10.60 1.30 22.23
C VAL A 346 -12.04 1.68 21.86
N ASP A 347 -12.83 2.01 22.90
CA ASP A 347 -14.17 2.58 22.76
C ASP A 347 -14.12 4.05 22.28
N GLU A 348 -15.29 4.71 22.24
CA GLU A 348 -15.42 6.13 21.84
C GLU A 348 -14.76 7.08 22.85
N GLU A 349 -14.63 6.66 24.12
CA GLU A 349 -13.99 7.41 25.20
C GLU A 349 -12.46 7.15 25.31
N GLY A 350 -11.92 6.26 24.45
CA GLY A 350 -10.49 5.92 24.41
C GLY A 350 -10.06 4.87 25.43
N ARG A 351 -11.00 4.18 26.08
CA ARG A 351 -10.73 3.08 27.01
C ARG A 351 -10.57 1.76 26.23
N GLU A 352 -9.61 0.95 26.62
CA GLU A 352 -9.40 -0.35 25.98
C GLU A 352 -10.61 -1.29 26.24
N VAL A 353 -11.09 -1.93 25.17
CA VAL A 353 -12.23 -2.84 25.23
C VAL A 353 -11.79 -4.27 25.56
N PRO A 354 -12.67 -5.09 26.19
CA PRO A 354 -12.41 -6.52 26.42
C PRO A 354 -12.17 -7.31 25.12
N ILE A 355 -11.52 -8.47 25.26
CA ILE A 355 -11.36 -9.43 24.16
C ILE A 355 -12.74 -9.82 23.62
N GLY A 356 -12.88 -9.83 22.29
CA GLY A 356 -14.12 -10.14 21.58
C GLY A 356 -15.03 -8.93 21.35
N GLU A 357 -14.78 -7.79 21.99
CA GLU A 357 -15.55 -6.58 21.77
C GLU A 357 -14.99 -5.73 20.63
N VAL A 358 -15.89 -5.09 19.86
CA VAL A 358 -15.56 -4.25 18.72
C VAL A 358 -15.24 -2.82 19.17
N GLY A 359 -14.14 -2.27 18.66
CA GLY A 359 -13.75 -0.88 18.92
C GLY A 359 -12.81 -0.33 17.83
N ASN A 360 -12.31 0.88 18.05
CA ASN A 360 -11.38 1.54 17.15
C ASN A 360 -9.96 0.99 17.34
N LEU A 361 -9.32 0.57 16.27
CA LEU A 361 -7.94 0.12 16.30
C LEU A 361 -6.98 1.32 16.39
N MET A 362 -6.09 1.26 17.36
CA MET A 362 -4.96 2.16 17.52
C MET A 362 -3.65 1.38 17.50
N VAL A 363 -2.65 1.91 16.80
CA VAL A 363 -1.32 1.29 16.70
C VAL A 363 -0.23 2.25 17.12
N LYS A 364 0.79 1.74 17.82
CA LYS A 364 1.96 2.49 18.26
C LYS A 364 3.20 1.80 17.73
N GLY A 365 4.09 2.57 17.11
CA GLY A 365 5.38 2.10 16.60
C GLY A 365 6.23 3.26 16.13
N ASP A 366 7.55 3.09 16.15
CA ASP A 366 8.48 4.16 15.76
C ASP A 366 8.37 4.52 14.27
N ALA A 367 7.84 3.61 13.44
CA ALA A 367 7.57 3.87 12.02
C ALA A 367 6.23 4.58 11.73
N ASN A 368 5.52 5.05 12.77
CA ASN A 368 4.36 5.91 12.57
C ASN A 368 4.79 7.31 12.13
N ALA A 369 4.17 7.84 11.08
CA ALA A 369 4.36 9.21 10.66
C ALA A 369 4.10 10.19 11.81
N PRO A 370 5.01 11.10 12.14
CA PRO A 370 4.81 12.04 13.26
C PRO A 370 3.73 13.08 12.97
N TYR A 371 3.48 13.39 11.70
CA TYR A 371 2.46 14.37 11.30
C TYR A 371 2.11 14.30 9.81
N TYR A 372 0.96 14.89 9.46
CA TYR A 372 0.66 15.27 8.09
C TYR A 372 1.16 16.66 7.79
N TRP A 373 1.82 16.84 6.66
CA TRP A 373 2.33 18.13 6.21
C TRP A 373 1.22 19.17 6.10
N ASN A 374 1.39 20.31 6.77
CA ASN A 374 0.45 21.44 6.80
C ASN A 374 -1.03 21.07 7.13
N LYS A 375 -1.27 19.99 7.87
CA LYS A 375 -2.62 19.52 8.24
C LYS A 375 -2.72 19.31 9.76
N HIS A 376 -2.55 20.39 10.52
CA HIS A 376 -2.51 20.36 12.00
C HIS A 376 -3.70 19.64 12.64
N GLU A 377 -4.95 19.99 12.23
CA GLU A 377 -6.14 19.39 12.82
C GLU A 377 -6.28 17.89 12.51
N GLN A 378 -5.91 17.49 11.28
CA GLN A 378 -5.92 16.07 10.92
C GLN A 378 -4.81 15.31 11.68
N THR A 379 -3.64 15.91 11.84
CA THR A 379 -2.56 15.34 12.63
C THR A 379 -3.03 15.07 14.06
N LYS A 380 -3.63 16.06 14.74
CA LYS A 380 -4.15 15.88 16.11
C LYS A 380 -5.24 14.80 16.22
N ARG A 381 -6.06 14.64 15.19
CA ARG A 381 -7.12 13.60 15.19
C ARG A 381 -6.56 12.19 15.05
N MET A 382 -5.54 12.04 14.21
CA MET A 382 -5.01 10.71 13.85
C MET A 382 -3.81 10.33 14.74
N MET A 383 -2.86 11.25 14.96
CA MET A 383 -1.66 11.06 15.77
C MET A 383 -1.93 11.53 17.21
N GLN A 384 -2.26 10.59 18.09
CA GLN A 384 -2.65 10.88 19.48
C GLN A 384 -1.53 10.48 20.45
N GLY A 385 -0.56 11.35 20.64
CA GLY A 385 0.68 11.03 21.35
C GLY A 385 1.49 10.00 20.56
N GLU A 386 1.81 8.86 21.16
CA GLU A 386 2.52 7.76 20.51
C GLU A 386 1.60 6.84 19.65
N TRP A 387 0.27 7.07 19.68
CA TRP A 387 -0.71 6.22 19.06
C TRP A 387 -1.27 6.81 17.78
N LEU A 388 -1.24 6.04 16.71
CA LEU A 388 -1.94 6.32 15.46
C LEU A 388 -3.34 5.71 15.52
N LYS A 389 -4.39 6.53 15.37
CA LYS A 389 -5.77 6.07 15.16
C LYS A 389 -5.93 5.67 13.70
N THR A 390 -6.12 4.37 13.42
CA THR A 390 -6.17 3.87 12.04
C THR A 390 -7.43 4.29 11.27
N GLY A 391 -8.50 4.59 12.00
CA GLY A 391 -9.84 4.84 11.45
C GLY A 391 -10.57 3.56 11.07
N ASP A 392 -10.06 2.41 11.49
CA ASP A 392 -10.66 1.09 11.31
C ASP A 392 -11.18 0.54 12.62
N THR A 393 -12.24 -0.26 12.56
CA THR A 393 -12.79 -0.99 13.70
C THR A 393 -12.44 -2.47 13.64
N TYR A 394 -12.08 -3.00 14.79
CA TYR A 394 -11.62 -4.37 14.96
C TYR A 394 -12.16 -4.98 16.25
N TYR A 395 -12.19 -6.28 16.34
CA TYR A 395 -12.11 -7.01 17.60
C TYR A 395 -10.89 -7.94 17.60
N ARG A 396 -10.40 -8.29 18.79
CA ARG A 396 -9.33 -9.27 18.97
C ARG A 396 -9.93 -10.53 19.61
N ASP A 397 -9.61 -11.71 19.05
CA ASP A 397 -10.05 -12.98 19.62
C ASP A 397 -9.12 -13.43 20.79
N ALA A 398 -9.51 -14.50 21.45
CA ALA A 398 -8.77 -15.07 22.60
C ALA A 398 -7.39 -15.64 22.20
N GLU A 399 -7.18 -15.94 20.91
CA GLU A 399 -5.91 -16.43 20.37
C GLU A 399 -4.98 -15.29 19.97
N GLY A 400 -5.46 -14.03 19.99
CA GLY A 400 -4.66 -12.84 19.69
C GLY A 400 -4.78 -12.34 18.23
N TYR A 401 -5.65 -12.96 17.41
CA TYR A 401 -5.89 -12.52 16.05
C TYR A 401 -6.85 -11.32 16.01
N TYR A 402 -6.58 -10.40 15.10
CA TYR A 402 -7.38 -9.21 14.85
C TYR A 402 -8.33 -9.43 13.68
N TRP A 403 -9.59 -9.07 13.87
CA TRP A 403 -10.66 -9.25 12.90
C TRP A 403 -11.23 -7.92 12.48
N TYR A 404 -11.15 -7.62 11.20
CA TYR A 404 -11.63 -6.36 10.64
C TYR A 404 -13.15 -6.31 10.62
N CYS A 405 -13.71 -5.24 11.18
CA CYS A 405 -15.16 -5.00 11.22
C CYS A 405 -15.63 -3.93 10.24
N GLY A 406 -14.74 -3.07 9.77
CA GLY A 406 -15.06 -1.99 8.82
C GLY A 406 -14.35 -0.69 9.15
N ARG A 407 -14.58 0.32 8.34
CA ARG A 407 -14.19 1.70 8.66
C ARG A 407 -15.09 2.22 9.80
N SER A 408 -14.51 3.00 10.69
CA SER A 408 -15.30 3.62 11.79
C SER A 408 -16.51 4.41 11.25
N ASP A 409 -16.37 5.05 10.08
CA ASP A 409 -17.42 5.82 9.41
C ASP A 409 -18.45 4.93 8.66
N ASP A 410 -18.16 3.65 8.43
CA ASP A 410 -19.02 2.70 7.69
C ASP A 410 -19.78 1.74 8.60
N MET A 411 -19.38 1.62 9.87
CA MET A 411 -20.05 0.76 10.84
C MET A 411 -21.51 1.17 11.05
N LEU A 412 -22.41 0.18 11.10
CA LEU A 412 -23.83 0.40 11.29
C LEU A 412 -24.22 0.17 12.75
N LYS A 413 -25.06 1.04 13.30
CA LYS A 413 -25.62 0.86 14.64
C LYS A 413 -27.09 0.45 14.52
N VAL A 414 -27.35 -0.86 14.49
CA VAL A 414 -28.68 -1.47 14.28
C VAL A 414 -29.26 -1.91 15.61
N GLY A 415 -30.34 -1.25 16.05
CA GLY A 415 -30.95 -1.57 17.34
C GLY A 415 -30.02 -1.43 18.56
N GLY A 416 -29.05 -0.50 18.49
CA GLY A 416 -28.06 -0.27 19.52
C GLY A 416 -26.82 -1.18 19.44
N LEU A 417 -26.83 -2.16 18.54
CA LEU A 417 -25.71 -3.09 18.33
C LEU A 417 -24.88 -2.70 17.11
N TRP A 418 -23.57 -2.85 17.21
CA TRP A 418 -22.68 -2.64 16.08
C TRP A 418 -22.82 -3.78 15.06
N VAL A 419 -22.96 -3.42 13.80
CA VAL A 419 -23.03 -4.34 12.66
C VAL A 419 -21.97 -3.96 11.64
N SER A 420 -21.10 -4.90 11.33
CA SER A 420 -20.10 -4.77 10.32
C SER A 420 -20.70 -5.00 8.91
N PRO A 421 -20.62 -4.04 8.01
CA PRO A 421 -20.96 -4.28 6.60
C PRO A 421 -20.16 -5.42 5.98
N ILE A 422 -18.86 -5.51 6.31
CA ILE A 422 -17.94 -6.53 5.78
C ILE A 422 -18.36 -7.94 6.17
N GLU A 423 -18.83 -8.12 7.40
CA GLU A 423 -19.30 -9.42 7.89
C GLU A 423 -20.50 -9.92 7.07
N ILE A 424 -21.40 -9.01 6.72
CA ILE A 424 -22.56 -9.32 5.86
C ILE A 424 -22.11 -9.58 4.42
N GLU A 425 -21.18 -8.77 3.90
CA GLU A 425 -20.62 -8.93 2.55
C GLU A 425 -19.94 -10.28 2.40
N ASN A 426 -19.14 -10.69 3.39
CA ASN A 426 -18.48 -12.00 3.40
C ASN A 426 -19.50 -13.14 3.40
N ALA A 427 -20.51 -13.08 4.26
CA ALA A 427 -21.58 -14.08 4.29
C ALA A 427 -22.33 -14.16 2.94
N LEU A 428 -22.62 -13.02 2.31
CA LEU A 428 -23.23 -12.99 0.98
C LEU A 428 -22.31 -13.62 -0.08
N MET A 429 -21.02 -13.37 -0.05
CA MET A 429 -20.04 -13.91 -1.01
C MET A 429 -19.79 -15.42 -0.86
N GLU A 430 -20.16 -16.03 0.27
CA GLU A 430 -20.18 -17.49 0.44
C GLU A 430 -21.27 -18.16 -0.39
N HIS A 431 -22.33 -17.41 -0.75
CA HIS A 431 -23.41 -17.96 -1.56
C HIS A 431 -22.97 -18.18 -3.02
N PRO A 432 -23.30 -19.36 -3.65
CA PRO A 432 -22.81 -19.71 -4.98
C PRO A 432 -23.12 -18.68 -6.09
N SER A 433 -24.24 -17.97 -5.97
CA SER A 433 -24.69 -16.98 -6.98
C SER A 433 -23.97 -15.63 -6.90
N VAL A 434 -23.32 -15.31 -5.78
CA VAL A 434 -22.75 -13.98 -5.53
C VAL A 434 -21.32 -13.89 -6.06
N LEU A 435 -21.05 -12.85 -6.82
CA LEU A 435 -19.71 -12.51 -7.29
C LEU A 435 -19.03 -11.52 -6.37
N GLU A 436 -19.75 -10.42 -6.05
CA GLU A 436 -19.32 -9.37 -5.13
C GLU A 436 -20.54 -8.80 -4.41
N ALA A 437 -20.33 -8.24 -3.23
CA ALA A 437 -21.38 -7.54 -2.48
C ALA A 437 -20.82 -6.28 -1.83
N ALA A 438 -21.67 -5.28 -1.67
CA ALA A 438 -21.41 -4.08 -0.88
C ALA A 438 -22.61 -3.78 0.02
N VAL A 439 -22.35 -3.52 1.32
CA VAL A 439 -23.40 -3.25 2.29
C VAL A 439 -23.26 -1.83 2.83
N ILE A 440 -24.41 -1.12 2.87
CA ILE A 440 -24.54 0.20 3.49
C ILE A 440 -25.69 0.20 4.51
N GLY A 441 -25.76 1.26 5.30
CA GLY A 441 -26.94 1.54 6.10
C GLY A 441 -27.98 2.29 5.30
N ASP A 442 -29.26 1.90 5.42
CA ASP A 442 -30.42 2.62 4.91
C ASP A 442 -31.52 2.67 5.98
N HIS A 443 -32.45 3.60 5.89
CA HIS A 443 -33.47 3.78 6.90
C HIS A 443 -34.79 3.10 6.48
N ASP A 444 -35.38 2.34 7.40
CA ASP A 444 -36.72 1.78 7.20
C ASP A 444 -37.83 2.85 7.36
N ALA A 445 -39.06 2.42 7.18
CA ALA A 445 -40.24 3.31 7.25
C ALA A 445 -40.40 4.01 8.63
N ASP A 446 -39.82 3.44 9.67
CA ASP A 446 -39.82 3.99 11.03
C ASP A 446 -38.57 4.86 11.32
N GLY A 447 -37.71 5.11 10.29
CA GLY A 447 -36.50 5.89 10.40
C GLY A 447 -35.35 5.14 11.11
N LEU A 448 -35.47 3.83 11.26
CA LEU A 448 -34.42 3.02 11.90
C LEU A 448 -33.39 2.53 10.90
N LEU A 449 -32.11 2.70 11.24
CA LEU A 449 -31.00 2.24 10.40
C LEU A 449 -30.99 0.72 10.28
N LYS A 450 -30.93 0.19 9.07
CA LYS A 450 -30.86 -1.24 8.73
C LYS A 450 -29.83 -1.49 7.63
N PRO A 451 -29.23 -2.69 7.55
CA PRO A 451 -28.34 -3.05 6.45
C PRO A 451 -29.09 -3.18 5.12
N LYS A 452 -28.53 -2.63 4.05
CA LYS A 452 -28.93 -2.77 2.66
C LYS A 452 -27.76 -3.30 1.84
N ALA A 453 -27.96 -4.36 1.09
CA ALA A 453 -26.94 -5.01 0.28
C ALA A 453 -27.14 -4.71 -1.21
N TYR A 454 -26.06 -4.30 -1.88
CA TYR A 454 -25.91 -4.28 -3.33
C TYR A 454 -25.12 -5.50 -3.74
N VAL A 455 -25.68 -6.33 -4.63
CA VAL A 455 -25.13 -7.64 -4.98
C VAL A 455 -24.88 -7.74 -6.47
N LEU A 456 -23.63 -8.02 -6.84
CA LEU A 456 -23.24 -8.39 -8.20
C LEU A 456 -23.29 -9.91 -8.32
N LEU A 457 -24.10 -10.42 -9.24
CA LEU A 457 -24.26 -11.85 -9.47
C LEU A 457 -23.19 -12.40 -10.44
N LYS A 458 -22.89 -13.69 -10.32
CA LYS A 458 -22.16 -14.42 -11.37
C LYS A 458 -23.03 -14.57 -12.60
N ASN A 459 -22.44 -14.64 -13.78
CA ASN A 459 -23.12 -14.60 -15.09
C ASN A 459 -24.20 -15.67 -15.31
N GLU A 460 -24.07 -16.81 -14.63
CA GLU A 460 -25.01 -17.93 -14.73
C GLU A 460 -26.31 -17.74 -13.92
N PHE A 461 -26.36 -16.73 -13.05
CA PHE A 461 -27.52 -16.43 -12.19
C PHE A 461 -28.30 -15.19 -12.66
N LYS A 462 -29.62 -15.23 -12.49
CA LYS A 462 -30.50 -14.12 -12.87
C LYS A 462 -31.04 -13.41 -11.63
N PRO A 463 -31.21 -12.08 -11.69
CA PRO A 463 -31.82 -11.32 -10.59
C PRO A 463 -33.31 -11.64 -10.46
N THR A 464 -33.70 -12.28 -9.36
CA THR A 464 -35.11 -12.63 -9.06
C THR A 464 -35.42 -12.31 -7.59
N ASP A 465 -36.69 -12.06 -7.27
CA ASP A 465 -37.11 -11.82 -5.87
C ASP A 465 -36.98 -13.08 -5.01
N ALA A 466 -37.08 -14.28 -5.60
CA ALA A 466 -36.78 -15.52 -4.91
C ALA A 466 -35.31 -15.58 -4.45
N LEU A 467 -34.37 -15.19 -5.32
CA LEU A 467 -32.96 -15.14 -4.98
C LEU A 467 -32.65 -14.08 -3.90
N LYS A 468 -33.34 -12.93 -3.89
CA LYS A 468 -33.21 -11.95 -2.79
C LYS A 468 -33.57 -12.57 -1.44
N THR A 469 -34.69 -13.29 -1.40
CA THR A 469 -35.14 -13.98 -0.18
C THR A 469 -34.20 -15.10 0.25
N GLU A 470 -33.63 -15.82 -0.72
CA GLU A 470 -32.62 -16.86 -0.49
C GLU A 470 -31.35 -16.28 0.14
N LEU A 471 -30.82 -15.18 -0.43
CA LEU A 471 -29.65 -14.47 0.10
C LEU A 471 -29.89 -13.94 1.52
N GLN A 472 -31.06 -13.35 1.78
CA GLN A 472 -31.44 -12.90 3.12
C GLN A 472 -31.49 -14.07 4.11
N SER A 473 -32.02 -15.22 3.68
CA SER A 473 -32.11 -16.43 4.49
C SER A 473 -30.74 -17.03 4.75
N HIS A 474 -29.87 -17.02 3.74
CA HIS A 474 -28.48 -17.46 3.87
C HIS A 474 -27.74 -16.63 4.93
N VAL A 475 -27.79 -15.31 4.88
CA VAL A 475 -27.18 -14.43 5.88
C VAL A 475 -27.77 -14.68 7.28
N LYS A 476 -29.09 -14.88 7.41
CA LYS A 476 -29.72 -15.19 8.69
C LYS A 476 -29.28 -16.53 9.31
N SER A 477 -28.94 -17.50 8.47
CA SER A 477 -28.42 -18.79 8.93
C SER A 477 -26.95 -18.76 9.32
N THR A 478 -26.19 -17.81 8.76
CA THR A 478 -24.75 -17.67 8.94
C THR A 478 -24.41 -16.70 10.08
N LEU A 479 -25.17 -15.59 10.17
CA LEU A 479 -24.94 -14.51 11.13
C LEU A 479 -26.12 -14.31 12.10
N ALA A 480 -25.87 -13.53 13.16
CA ALA A 480 -26.94 -13.15 14.09
C ALA A 480 -28.12 -12.48 13.36
N PRO A 481 -29.40 -12.80 13.72
CA PRO A 481 -30.57 -12.38 12.94
C PRO A 481 -30.73 -10.88 12.71
N TYR A 482 -30.17 -10.02 13.60
CA TYR A 482 -30.24 -8.56 13.41
C TYR A 482 -29.30 -8.02 12.33
N LYS A 483 -28.33 -8.83 11.86
CA LYS A 483 -27.32 -8.46 10.85
C LYS A 483 -27.79 -8.64 9.41
N TYR A 484 -28.87 -9.41 9.14
CA TYR A 484 -29.27 -9.67 7.77
C TYR A 484 -29.70 -8.38 7.02
N PRO A 485 -29.41 -8.26 5.70
CA PRO A 485 -29.81 -7.09 4.92
C PRO A 485 -31.33 -7.07 4.75
N ARG A 486 -31.95 -5.93 5.09
CA ARG A 486 -33.40 -5.74 4.89
C ARG A 486 -33.76 -5.60 3.42
N TRP A 487 -32.84 -5.05 2.65
CA TRP A 487 -33.00 -4.89 1.21
C TRP A 487 -31.78 -5.50 0.51
N VAL A 488 -32.06 -6.15 -0.62
CA VAL A 488 -31.07 -6.68 -1.55
C VAL A 488 -31.36 -6.12 -2.92
N GLU A 489 -30.42 -5.37 -3.49
CA GLU A 489 -30.48 -4.84 -4.83
C GLU A 489 -29.41 -5.50 -5.69
N PHE A 490 -29.82 -6.01 -6.87
CA PHE A 490 -28.88 -6.54 -7.84
C PHE A 490 -28.37 -5.41 -8.72
N VAL A 491 -27.04 -5.38 -8.93
CA VAL A 491 -26.35 -4.36 -9.73
C VAL A 491 -25.44 -5.00 -10.76
N ASP A 492 -25.18 -4.29 -11.85
CA ASP A 492 -24.27 -4.75 -12.91
C ASP A 492 -22.80 -4.43 -12.58
N ASP A 493 -22.55 -3.45 -11.70
CA ASP A 493 -21.22 -3.09 -11.21
C ASP A 493 -21.30 -2.36 -9.86
N LEU A 494 -20.21 -2.39 -9.10
CA LEU A 494 -20.04 -1.66 -7.85
C LEU A 494 -19.08 -0.49 -8.04
N PRO A 495 -19.38 0.73 -7.51
CA PRO A 495 -18.48 1.87 -7.64
C PRO A 495 -17.17 1.61 -6.89
N LYS A 496 -16.04 1.70 -7.60
CA LYS A 496 -14.69 1.43 -7.06
C LYS A 496 -13.74 2.60 -7.30
N THR A 497 -12.72 2.68 -6.45
CA THR A 497 -11.56 3.54 -6.68
C THR A 497 -10.68 2.97 -7.78
N VAL A 498 -9.68 3.75 -8.22
CA VAL A 498 -8.65 3.28 -9.17
C VAL A 498 -7.88 2.06 -8.63
N THR A 499 -7.83 1.91 -7.31
CA THR A 499 -7.19 0.77 -6.61
C THR A 499 -8.13 -0.41 -6.38
N GLY A 500 -9.40 -0.34 -6.80
CA GLY A 500 -10.39 -1.41 -6.66
C GLY A 500 -11.28 -1.33 -5.43
N LYS A 501 -11.02 -0.44 -4.47
CA LYS A 501 -11.80 -0.31 -3.22
C LYS A 501 -13.22 0.18 -3.49
N ILE A 502 -14.22 -0.46 -2.90
CA ILE A 502 -15.63 -0.08 -3.00
C ILE A 502 -15.86 1.30 -2.37
N GLN A 503 -16.49 2.19 -3.13
CA GLN A 503 -16.84 3.56 -2.72
C GLN A 503 -18.25 3.60 -2.14
N ARG A 504 -18.46 3.11 -0.89
CA ARG A 504 -19.78 3.03 -0.25
C ARG A 504 -20.49 4.37 -0.16
N PHE A 505 -19.75 5.49 -0.07
CA PHE A 505 -20.37 6.82 -0.07
C PHE A 505 -21.17 7.12 -1.34
N ARG A 506 -20.78 6.55 -2.49
CA ARG A 506 -21.54 6.69 -3.75
C ARG A 506 -22.82 5.85 -3.74
N LEU A 507 -22.83 4.73 -3.03
CA LEU A 507 -24.03 3.91 -2.86
C LEU A 507 -25.03 4.55 -1.89
N ARG A 508 -24.57 5.38 -0.94
CA ARG A 508 -25.42 6.13 0.00
C ARG A 508 -26.09 7.36 -0.64
N ALA A 509 -25.58 7.81 -1.77
CA ALA A 509 -26.07 8.98 -2.48
C ALA A 509 -27.12 8.62 -3.58
N GLN A 510 -27.40 7.33 -3.78
CA GLN A 510 -28.44 6.80 -4.65
C GLN A 510 -29.72 6.56 -3.87
#